data_8b22014de5864fcfc83264257ada714d
#
_entry.id   8b22014de5864fcfc83264257ada714d
#
_cell.length_a   1.000
_cell.length_b   1.000
_cell.length_c   1.000
_cell.angle_alpha   90.00
_cell.angle_beta   90.00
_cell.angle_gamma   90.00
#
_symmetry.space_group_name_H-M   'P 1'
#
loop_
_entity.id
_entity.type
_entity.pdbx_description
1 polymer ?
#
loop_
_entity_poly.entity_id
_entity_poly.type
_entity_poly.pdbx_seq_one_letter_code
_entity_poly.pdbx_strand_id
1 'polypeptide(L)'
;ANPIEMKPGRDLWYHLIIMEVDANCPPEPMKAEDPLFILYTSGSTGKPKGVLHTTGGYLVYVASTFKEVFDLKQDDVYWCTADVGWITGHSYLI
;
A
#
# COMPACT_ATOMS: atom_id res chain seq x y z
N ALA A 1 0.64 -21.80 -18.11
CA ALA A 1 1.34 -21.20 -16.97
C ALA A 1 2.70 -21.87 -16.82
N ASN A 2 3.75 -21.08 -16.61
CA ASN A 2 5.08 -21.66 -16.36
C ASN A 2 5.07 -22.38 -15.01
N PRO A 3 5.71 -23.55 -14.90
CA PRO A 3 5.83 -24.25 -13.63
C PRO A 3 6.65 -23.39 -12.64
N ILE A 4 6.16 -23.27 -11.42
CA ILE A 4 6.84 -22.58 -10.34
C ILE A 4 7.55 -23.62 -9.49
N GLU A 5 8.86 -23.51 -9.34
CA GLU A 5 9.64 -24.37 -8.46
C GLU A 5 9.58 -23.81 -7.03
N MET A 6 8.85 -24.52 -6.16
CA MET A 6 8.71 -24.18 -4.74
C MET A 6 9.82 -24.83 -3.92
N LYS A 7 10.49 -24.06 -3.08
CA LYS A 7 11.53 -24.56 -2.16
C LYS A 7 10.91 -24.89 -0.80
N PRO A 8 10.93 -26.15 -0.36
CA PRO A 8 10.40 -26.52 0.96
C PRO A 8 11.04 -25.73 2.09
N GLY A 9 10.23 -25.30 3.05
CA GLY A 9 10.68 -24.52 4.20
C GLY A 9 10.94 -23.02 3.95
N ARG A 10 10.90 -22.57 2.68
CA ARG A 10 11.02 -21.16 2.31
C ARG A 10 9.74 -20.61 1.67
N ASP A 11 9.20 -21.36 0.72
CA ASP A 11 8.10 -20.90 -0.12
C ASP A 11 6.78 -21.52 0.35
N LEU A 12 5.76 -20.70 0.47
CA LEU A 12 4.43 -21.10 0.92
C LEU A 12 3.38 -20.70 -0.11
N TRP A 13 2.38 -21.55 -0.30
CA TRP A 13 1.26 -21.22 -1.17
C TRP A 13 0.29 -20.28 -0.46
N TYR A 14 0.09 -19.09 -0.99
CA TYR A 14 -0.79 -18.08 -0.41
C TYR A 14 -2.20 -18.62 -0.11
N HIS A 15 -2.79 -19.34 -1.05
CA HIS A 15 -4.13 -19.89 -0.89
C HIS A 15 -4.25 -20.97 0.21
N LEU A 16 -3.13 -21.60 0.61
CA LEU A 16 -3.12 -22.53 1.74
C LEU A 16 -2.98 -21.77 3.06
N ILE A 17 -2.11 -20.76 3.12
CA ILE A 17 -1.86 -19.98 4.33
C ILE A 17 -3.11 -19.23 4.78
N ILE A 18 -3.83 -18.60 3.84
CA ILE A 18 -5.03 -17.81 4.19
C ILE A 18 -6.18 -18.64 4.77
N MET A 19 -6.18 -19.96 4.56
CA MET A 19 -7.18 -20.85 5.17
C MET A 19 -6.87 -21.17 6.65
N GLU A 20 -5.64 -20.92 7.09
CA GLU A 20 -5.17 -21.24 8.45
C GLU A 20 -5.14 -20.02 9.38
N VAL A 21 -5.44 -18.81 8.87
CA VAL A 21 -5.40 -17.59 9.65
C VAL A 21 -6.79 -17.08 9.98
N ASP A 22 -6.91 -16.39 11.12
CA ASP A 22 -8.14 -15.73 11.51
C ASP A 22 -8.40 -14.51 10.60
N ALA A 23 -9.66 -14.28 10.30
CA ALA A 23 -10.09 -13.08 9.56
C ALA A 23 -10.07 -11.81 10.44
N ASN A 24 -9.95 -11.93 11.74
CA ASN A 24 -9.85 -10.82 12.66
C ASN A 24 -8.42 -10.25 12.66
N CYS A 25 -8.21 -9.15 11.98
CA CYS A 25 -6.95 -8.43 11.91
C CYS A 25 -7.16 -6.98 12.37
N PRO A 26 -7.12 -6.69 13.68
CA PRO A 26 -7.28 -5.32 14.16
C PRO A 26 -6.12 -4.45 13.68
N PRO A 27 -6.37 -3.16 13.36
CA PRO A 27 -5.31 -2.25 12.97
C PRO A 27 -4.34 -2.01 14.13
N GLU A 28 -3.05 -1.96 13.81
CA GLU A 28 -2.01 -1.58 14.77
C GLU A 28 -2.11 -0.08 15.09
N PRO A 29 -2.21 0.32 16.38
CA PRO A 29 -2.19 1.72 16.76
C PRO A 29 -0.84 2.37 16.45
N MET A 30 -0.83 3.38 15.58
CA MET A 30 0.36 4.08 15.14
C MET A 30 0.33 5.55 15.56
N LYS A 31 1.50 6.10 15.91
CA LYS A 31 1.65 7.55 16.08
C LYS A 31 1.83 8.22 14.72
N ALA A 32 1.50 9.51 14.65
CA ALA A 32 1.60 10.25 13.39
C ALA A 32 3.02 10.23 12.78
N GLU A 33 4.05 10.24 13.61
CA GLU A 33 5.46 10.25 13.21
C GLU A 33 6.06 8.85 13.01
N ASP A 34 5.32 7.78 13.30
CA ASP A 34 5.83 6.43 13.10
C ASP A 34 6.05 6.17 11.60
N PRO A 35 7.16 5.52 11.23
CA PRO A 35 7.43 5.13 9.86
C PRO A 35 6.34 4.21 9.30
N LEU A 36 5.80 4.57 8.13
CA LEU A 36 4.80 3.74 7.45
C LEU A 36 5.44 2.86 6.38
N PHE A 37 6.16 3.48 5.46
CA PHE A 37 6.93 2.77 4.42
C PHE A 37 8.03 3.64 3.83
N ILE A 38 8.94 3.01 3.09
CA ILE A 38 9.96 3.69 2.29
C ILE A 38 9.67 3.43 0.82
N LEU A 39 9.52 4.50 0.05
CA LEU A 39 9.31 4.43 -1.40
C LEU A 39 10.56 4.93 -2.12
N TYR A 40 11.10 4.12 -3.01
CA TYR A 40 12.26 4.50 -3.81
C TYR A 40 11.83 5.18 -5.11
N THR A 41 12.46 6.31 -5.41
CA THR A 41 12.34 6.99 -6.70
C THR A 41 13.60 6.77 -7.54
N SER A 42 13.48 6.82 -8.87
CA SER A 42 14.61 6.63 -9.79
C SER A 42 15.73 7.67 -9.61
N GLY A 43 15.41 8.82 -9.01
CA GLY A 43 16.36 9.91 -8.78
C GLY A 43 16.95 10.49 -10.08
N SER A 44 17.18 11.81 -10.13
CA SER A 44 17.82 12.48 -11.28
C SER A 44 19.30 12.13 -11.44
N THR A 45 19.94 11.56 -10.43
CA THR A 45 21.37 11.21 -10.42
C THR A 45 21.67 9.74 -10.74
N GLY A 46 20.67 8.98 -11.20
CA GLY A 46 20.83 7.56 -11.57
C GLY A 46 20.84 6.58 -10.38
N LYS A 47 20.95 7.05 -9.14
CA LYS A 47 20.82 6.20 -7.95
C LYS A 47 19.44 6.35 -7.34
N PRO A 48 18.73 5.24 -7.04
CA PRO A 48 17.45 5.30 -6.36
C PRO A 48 17.57 6.02 -5.02
N LYS A 49 16.60 6.89 -4.71
CA LYS A 49 16.51 7.60 -3.43
C LYS A 49 15.28 7.09 -2.68
N GLY A 50 15.50 6.62 -1.45
CA GLY A 50 14.42 6.20 -0.55
C GLY A 50 13.78 7.42 0.12
N VAL A 51 12.46 7.54 0.01
CA VAL A 51 11.66 8.55 0.70
C VAL A 51 10.89 7.85 1.81
N LEU A 52 11.15 8.24 3.06
CA LEU A 52 10.42 7.74 4.21
C LEU A 52 9.09 8.51 4.33
N HIS A 53 7.99 7.77 4.36
CA HIS A 53 6.67 8.30 4.65
C HIS A 53 6.26 7.94 6.07
N THR A 54 5.76 8.92 6.83
CA THR A 54 5.19 8.71 8.15
C THR A 54 3.69 8.45 8.06
N THR A 55 3.15 7.77 9.07
CA THR A 55 1.73 7.37 9.10
C THR A 55 0.79 8.56 8.99
N GLY A 56 0.94 9.56 9.86
CA GLY A 56 0.09 10.75 9.85
C GLY A 56 0.32 11.62 8.60
N GLY A 57 1.57 11.82 8.20
CA GLY A 57 1.89 12.63 7.03
C GLY A 57 1.29 12.07 5.74
N TYR A 58 1.39 10.76 5.56
CA TYR A 58 0.81 10.10 4.39
C TYR A 58 -0.71 10.16 4.38
N LEU A 59 -1.36 9.81 5.49
CA LEU A 59 -2.82 9.82 5.59
C LEU A 59 -3.42 11.21 5.41
N VAL A 60 -2.81 12.25 5.99
CA VAL A 60 -3.25 13.64 5.79
C VAL A 60 -3.16 14.06 4.32
N TYR A 61 -2.07 13.70 3.65
CA TYR A 61 -1.91 14.00 2.22
C TYR A 61 -2.99 13.30 1.38
N VAL A 62 -3.22 12.02 1.61
CA VAL A 62 -4.22 11.24 0.86
C VAL A 62 -5.63 11.80 1.10
N ALA A 63 -6.01 12.04 2.36
CA ALA A 63 -7.31 12.60 2.72
C ALA A 63 -7.53 13.99 2.09
N SER A 64 -6.51 14.87 2.14
CA SER A 64 -6.58 16.19 1.52
C SER A 64 -6.74 16.10 -0.01
N THR A 65 -6.05 15.15 -0.65
CA THR A 65 -6.18 14.93 -2.09
C THR A 65 -7.58 14.47 -2.48
N PHE A 66 -8.15 13.53 -1.73
CA PHE A 66 -9.54 13.10 -1.95
C PHE A 66 -10.52 14.25 -1.83
N LYS A 67 -10.36 15.06 -0.79
CA LYS A 67 -11.26 16.17 -0.53
C LYS A 67 -11.12 17.31 -1.54
N GLU A 68 -9.89 17.76 -1.80
CA GLU A 68 -9.65 19.02 -2.53
C GLU A 68 -9.44 18.81 -4.04
N VAL A 69 -8.91 17.66 -4.45
CA VAL A 69 -8.59 17.37 -5.87
C VAL A 69 -9.68 16.52 -6.53
N PHE A 70 -10.07 15.43 -5.89
CA PHE A 70 -11.13 14.56 -6.42
C PHE A 70 -12.53 15.01 -6.05
N ASP A 71 -12.67 15.89 -5.06
CA ASP A 71 -13.96 16.43 -4.58
C ASP A 71 -14.96 15.32 -4.22
N LEU A 72 -14.46 14.19 -3.69
CA LEU A 72 -15.23 13.00 -3.37
C LEU A 72 -16.32 13.30 -2.34
N LYS A 73 -17.57 12.92 -2.65
CA LYS A 73 -18.73 13.06 -1.79
C LYS A 73 -19.14 11.70 -1.21
N GLN A 74 -19.97 11.72 -0.19
CA GLN A 74 -20.39 10.52 0.54
C GLN A 74 -21.10 9.47 -0.35
N ASP A 75 -21.83 9.93 -1.38
CA ASP A 75 -22.59 9.07 -2.27
C ASP A 75 -21.86 8.72 -3.58
N ASP A 76 -20.61 9.17 -3.72
CA ASP A 76 -19.81 8.90 -4.91
C ASP A 76 -19.29 7.46 -4.91
N VAL A 77 -19.16 6.90 -6.11
CA VAL A 77 -18.46 5.65 -6.34
C VAL A 77 -17.09 5.95 -6.94
N TYR A 78 -16.05 5.73 -6.16
CA TYR A 78 -14.68 5.94 -6.61
C TYR A 78 -14.10 4.65 -7.20
N TRP A 79 -13.49 4.76 -8.37
CA TRP A 79 -12.80 3.66 -9.03
C TRP A 79 -11.37 4.06 -9.40
N CYS A 80 -10.38 3.47 -8.71
CA CYS A 80 -8.97 3.64 -9.03
C CYS A 80 -8.54 2.58 -10.05
N THR A 81 -8.13 3.02 -11.24
CA THR A 81 -7.64 2.15 -12.31
C THR A 81 -6.11 2.01 -12.31
N ALA A 82 -5.42 2.58 -11.31
CA ALA A 82 -3.97 2.46 -11.20
C ALA A 82 -3.55 1.03 -10.88
N ASP A 83 -2.42 0.60 -11.45
CA ASP A 83 -1.82 -0.70 -11.17
C ASP A 83 -1.37 -0.76 -9.71
N VAL A 84 -1.62 -1.89 -9.05
CA VAL A 84 -1.24 -2.14 -7.64
C VAL A 84 0.29 -2.17 -7.41
N GLY A 85 1.09 -2.27 -8.46
CA GLY A 85 2.54 -2.11 -8.40
C GLY A 85 3.00 -0.67 -8.21
N TRP A 86 2.10 0.32 -8.27
CA TRP A 86 2.37 1.73 -8.09
C TRP A 86 1.74 2.27 -6.80
N ILE A 87 2.41 3.26 -6.19
CA ILE A 87 1.91 3.87 -4.95
C ILE A 87 0.50 4.47 -5.11
N THR A 88 0.14 4.95 -6.29
CA THR A 88 -1.18 5.49 -6.59
C THR A 88 -2.28 4.46 -6.37
N GLY A 89 -2.04 3.19 -6.75
CA GLY A 89 -2.98 2.09 -6.53
C GLY A 89 -3.21 1.78 -5.05
N HIS A 90 -2.25 2.10 -4.18
CA HIS A 90 -2.37 1.95 -2.73
C HIS A 90 -2.98 3.20 -2.07
N SER A 91 -2.52 4.39 -2.48
CA SER A 91 -2.89 5.67 -1.83
C SER A 91 -4.37 5.94 -1.81
N TYR A 92 -5.10 5.46 -2.79
CA TYR A 92 -6.52 5.79 -2.99
C TYR A 92 -7.46 4.59 -2.79
N LEU A 93 -6.99 3.57 -2.07
CA LEU A 93 -7.79 2.44 -1.60
C LEU A 93 -7.95 2.40 -0.07
N ILE A 94 -7.29 3.32 0.64
CA ILE A 94 -7.29 3.42 2.10
C ILE A 94 -8.54 4.17 2.57
#